data_6f9d1000bc98974896b054d7c8c0515c
#
_entry.id   6f9d1000bc98974896b054d7c8c0515c
#
_cell.length_a   1.000
_cell.length_b   1.000
_cell.length_c   1.000
_cell.angle_alpha   90.00
_cell.angle_beta   90.00
_cell.angle_gamma   90.00
#
_symmetry.space_group_name_H-M   'P 1'
#
loop_
_entity.id
_entity.type
_entity.pdbx_description
1 polymer ?
#
loop_
_entity_poly.entity_id
_entity_poly.type
_entity_poly.pdbx_seq_one_letter_code
_entity_poly.pdbx_strand_id
1 'polypeptide(L)' 'MIEHTIYCDACGEMIDIQTGSTRQARRKAKTKGLLVRIFRKDYCQKCAEKIHNEGKFDE' A
#
# COMPACT_ATOMS: atom_id res chain seq x y z
N MET A 1 10.10 20.48 -0.75
CA MET A 1 9.11 19.56 -0.19
C MET A 1 9.59 18.13 -0.32
N ILE A 2 9.24 17.32 0.65
CA ILE A 2 9.69 15.93 0.67
C ILE A 2 8.63 15.06 0.03
N GLU A 3 9.05 14.26 -0.92
CA GLU A 3 8.16 13.29 -1.55
C GLU A 3 8.43 11.92 -0.99
N HIS A 4 7.37 11.18 -0.74
CA HIS A 4 7.47 9.80 -0.27
C HIS A 4 6.92 8.86 -1.32
N THR A 5 7.72 7.89 -1.67
CA THR A 5 7.29 6.85 -2.60
C THR A 5 6.87 5.64 -1.79
N ILE A 6 5.68 5.15 -2.06
CA ILE A 6 5.13 3.99 -1.36
C ILE A 6 5.33 2.76 -2.23
N TYR A 7 5.97 1.75 -1.67
CA TYR A 7 6.25 0.51 -2.38
C TYR A 7 5.46 -0.64 -1.76
N CYS A 8 5.13 -1.60 -2.61
CA CYS A 8 4.48 -2.82 -2.14
C CYS A 8 5.50 -3.70 -1.42
N ASP A 9 5.13 -4.22 -0.26
CA ASP A 9 6.01 -5.08 0.51
C ASP A 9 6.10 -6.49 -0.08
N ALA A 10 5.21 -6.84 -0.97
CA ALA A 10 5.17 -8.16 -1.57
C ALA A 10 5.96 -8.23 -2.87
N CYS A 11 5.67 -7.34 -3.81
CA CYS A 11 6.32 -7.35 -5.12
C CYS A 11 7.37 -6.26 -5.28
N GLY A 12 7.37 -5.27 -4.42
CA GLY A 12 8.35 -4.18 -4.48
C GLY A 12 8.03 -3.12 -5.52
N GLU A 13 6.86 -3.19 -6.13
CA GLU A 13 6.48 -2.19 -7.11
C GLU A 13 5.99 -0.92 -6.44
N MET A 14 6.13 0.19 -7.16
CA MET A 14 5.68 1.48 -6.65
C MET A 14 4.15 1.52 -6.64
N ILE A 15 3.61 1.93 -5.50
CA ILE A 15 2.17 2.08 -5.35
C ILE A 15 1.75 3.50 -5.68
N ASP A 16 2.41 4.48 -5.04
CA ASP A 16 2.05 5.87 -5.23
C ASP A 16 3.18 6.78 -4.76
N ILE A 17 3.17 8.01 -5.23
CA ILE A 17 4.11 9.04 -4.79
C ILE A 17 3.27 10.19 -4.25
N GLN A 18 3.50 10.55 -3.00
CA GLN A 18 2.78 11.63 -2.36
C GLN A 18 3.74 12.57 -1.66
N THR A 19 3.35 13.83 -1.55
CA THR A 19 4.13 14.81 -0.80
C THR A 19 3.66 14.83 0.64
N GLY A 20 4.56 15.19 1.54
CA GLY A 20 4.25 15.29 2.96
C GLY A 20 4.86 14.15 3.75
N SER A 21 4.33 13.91 4.94
CA SER A 21 4.86 12.86 5.79
C SER A 21 4.43 11.49 5.28
N THR A 22 5.16 10.46 5.71
CA THR A 22 4.85 9.07 5.34
C THR A 22 3.42 8.70 5.72
N ARG A 23 2.99 9.15 6.89
CA ARG A 23 1.63 8.90 7.37
C ARG A 23 0.59 9.48 6.44
N GLN A 24 0.79 10.74 6.02
CA GLN A 24 -0.13 11.40 5.12
C GLN A 24 -0.14 10.76 3.74
N ALA A 25 1.04 10.38 3.26
CA ALA A 25 1.16 9.72 1.96
C ALA A 25 0.36 8.42 1.94
N ARG A 26 0.50 7.61 2.98
CA ARG A 26 -0.24 6.36 3.09
C ARG A 26 -1.73 6.59 3.15
N ARG A 27 -2.14 7.57 3.92
CA ARG A 27 -3.55 7.89 4.07
C ARG A 27 -4.16 8.29 2.72
N LYS A 28 -3.46 9.13 1.98
CA LYS A 28 -3.93 9.56 0.66
C LYS A 28 -4.01 8.40 -0.31
N ALA A 29 -2.99 7.57 -0.35
CA ALA A 29 -2.99 6.40 -1.24
C ALA A 29 -4.11 5.44 -0.89
N LYS A 30 -4.36 5.24 0.39
CA LYS A 30 -5.43 4.37 0.86
C LYS A 30 -6.79 4.92 0.45
N THR A 31 -6.97 6.22 0.57
CA THR A 31 -8.22 6.88 0.18
C THR A 31 -8.48 6.73 -1.31
N LYS A 32 -7.42 6.74 -2.12
CA LYS A 32 -7.53 6.55 -3.57
C LYS A 32 -7.76 5.10 -3.95
N GLY A 33 -7.64 4.18 -3.00
CA GLY A 33 -7.80 2.76 -3.28
C GLY A 33 -6.57 2.11 -3.92
N LEU A 34 -5.45 2.79 -3.91
CA LEU A 34 -4.22 2.26 -4.49
C LEU A 34 -3.42 1.42 -3.49
N LEU A 35 -3.61 1.69 -2.22
CA LEU A 35 -2.87 1.05 -1.15
C LEU A 35 -3.79 0.22 -0.28
N VAL A 36 -3.40 -1.03 -0.06
CA VAL A 36 -4.09 -1.89 0.91
C VAL A 36 -3.09 -2.22 1.99
N ARG A 37 -3.44 -1.93 3.23
CA ARG A 37 -2.55 -2.17 4.35
C ARG A 37 -3.02 -3.37 5.14
N ILE A 38 -2.13 -4.36 5.25
CA ILE A 38 -2.41 -5.62 5.93
C ILE A 38 -1.26 -5.92 6.88
N PHE A 39 -1.56 -6.16 8.14
CA PHE A 39 -0.53 -6.49 9.14
C PHE A 39 0.63 -5.50 9.14
N ARG A 40 0.32 -4.20 9.06
CA ARG A 40 1.31 -3.12 9.07
C ARG A 40 2.21 -3.11 7.84
N LYS A 41 1.84 -3.85 6.81
CA LYS A 41 2.58 -3.85 5.55
C LYS A 41 1.73 -3.25 4.46
N ASP A 42 2.40 -2.62 3.52
CA ASP A 42 1.73 -1.97 2.40
C ASP A 42 1.72 -2.91 1.21
N TYR A 43 0.56 -3.08 0.60
CA TYR A 43 0.41 -3.94 -0.57
C TYR A 43 -0.26 -3.17 -1.68
N CYS A 44 0.15 -3.43 -2.91
CA CYS A 44 -0.55 -2.87 -4.05
C CYS A 44 -1.84 -3.64 -4.25
N GLN A 45 -2.73 -3.05 -5.04
CA GLN A 45 -4.04 -3.64 -5.26
C GLN A 45 -3.96 -5.08 -5.78
N LYS A 46 -3.05 -5.32 -6.70
CA LYS A 46 -2.87 -6.66 -7.27
C LYS A 46 -2.45 -7.68 -6.22
N CYS A 47 -1.47 -7.33 -5.40
CA CYS A 47 -1.00 -8.23 -4.36
C CYS A 47 -2.06 -8.45 -3.29
N ALA A 48 -2.79 -7.40 -2.95
CA ALA A 48 -3.86 -7.49 -1.97
C ALA A 48 -4.97 -8.42 -2.45
N GLU A 49 -5.33 -8.31 -3.72
CA GLU A 49 -6.33 -9.19 -4.31
C GLU A 49 -5.87 -10.65 -4.25
N LYS A 50 -4.61 -10.86 -4.58
CA LYS A 50 -4.05 -12.20 -4.57
C LYS A 50 -4.08 -12.81 -3.18
N ILE A 51 -3.69 -12.03 -2.18
CA ILE A 51 -3.70 -12.48 -0.80
C ILE A 51 -5.13 -12.81 -0.37
N HIS A 52 -6.07 -11.97 -0.73
CA HIS A 52 -7.47 -12.17 -0.41
C HIS A 52 -8.03 -13.43 -1.06
N ASN A 53 -7.70 -13.64 -2.32
CA ASN A 53 -8.18 -14.81 -3.05
C ASN A 53 -7.59 -16.12 -2.53
N GLU A 54 -6.36 -16.05 -2.03
CA GLU A 54 -5.71 -17.22 -1.48
C GLU A 54 -6.09 -17.49 -0.02
N GLY A 55 -6.89 -16.63 0.56
CA GLY A 55 -7.33 -16.81 1.94
C GLY A 55 -6.25 -16.61 2.98
N LYS A 56 -5.20 -15.94 2.62
CA LYS A 56 -4.09 -15.66 3.54
C LYS A 56 -4.27 -14.39 4.34
N PHE A 57 -5.42 -13.82 4.21
CA PHE A 57 -5.82 -12.62 4.90
C PHE A 57 -6.30 -12.99 6.28
N ASP A 58 -5.41 -13.27 7.10
CA ASP A 58 -5.75 -13.86 8.36
C ASP A 58 -5.51 -12.86 9.47
N GLU A 59 -6.56 -12.39 10.08
CA GLU A 59 -6.39 -11.40 11.11
C GLU A 59 -6.37 -11.96 12.46
#